data_9de53c96a678e7bcf1ed9db07d80c3dd
#
_entry.id   9de53c96a678e7bcf1ed9db07d80c3dd
#
_cell.length_a   1.000
_cell.length_b   1.000
_cell.length_c   1.000
_cell.angle_alpha   90.00
_cell.angle_beta   90.00
_cell.angle_gamma   90.00
#
_symmetry.space_group_name_H-M   'P 1'
#
loop_
_entity.id
_entity.type
_entity.pdbx_description
1 polymer ?
#
loop_
_entity_poly.entity_id
_entity_poly.type
_entity_poly.pdbx_seq_one_letter_code
_entity_poly.pdbx_strand_id
1 'polypeptide(L)'
;MREIAQKLSRCSSFGALMDDAFARCPEREAIVYEDWRLTYGDLERYIHQTAHYLRHLGVRKGSRVAILSRNCPEWIIAEFALYQLGAIVVKINWRLTPPEQARMLARNQVSVAFLKAEKPEWGAELERLCADSVRLIRLEPVDGRSALCALVSGEPDTPPDVPVSRDDVACRLHTSGTTGEPKCVVYTHGGMLREIVSMLQVYPYPDGQRYQFIAQLFHSAAIGAHLSLATGGTMVLKDHFALEDYMHTLVSERIESISVVPTVLKWILDETDNGDYDLSHLKTVNYSTCPIPKALLQRAIEKLHCSFYQSYGMTEMGSTVTALLPEDHLRDGGKYLSSVGRPIPGAAVRIVAPDGSDCPAGTAGEIYVRGPGRMLEYLDAPETTHAALVGGWYRTKDMGMLDAQGYLFLSGRADDLIISGGENIYPGEVTNVIMQLCDDVAEVAVYGVPDETWGEHVKASVVLMPGSRLTAE
;
A
#
# COMPACT_ATOMS: atom_id res chain seq x y z
N MET A 1 -5.94 3.52 -21.00
CA MET A 1 -5.11 4.12 -19.96
C MET A 1 -4.95 5.63 -20.09
N ARG A 2 -4.38 6.17 -21.19
CA ARG A 2 -4.17 7.63 -21.35
C ARG A 2 -5.46 8.45 -21.25
N GLU A 3 -6.55 7.97 -21.85
CA GLU A 3 -7.86 8.65 -21.79
C GLU A 3 -8.41 8.69 -20.36
N ILE A 4 -8.35 7.56 -19.62
CA ILE A 4 -8.77 7.48 -18.21
C ILE A 4 -7.93 8.43 -17.37
N ALA A 5 -6.59 8.39 -17.49
CA ALA A 5 -5.70 9.32 -16.80
C ALA A 5 -6.03 10.78 -17.08
N GLN A 6 -6.38 11.12 -18.33
CA GLN A 6 -6.80 12.47 -18.71
C GLN A 6 -8.14 12.87 -18.07
N LYS A 7 -9.12 11.97 -18.01
CA LYS A 7 -10.40 12.22 -17.32
C LYS A 7 -10.15 12.45 -15.83
N LEU A 8 -9.39 11.56 -15.17
CA LEU A 8 -9.07 11.66 -13.74
C LEU A 8 -8.25 12.93 -13.39
N SER A 9 -7.41 13.41 -14.32
CA SER A 9 -6.68 14.67 -14.10
C SER A 9 -7.59 15.89 -13.97
N ARG A 10 -8.85 15.80 -14.42
CA ARG A 10 -9.87 16.86 -14.37
C ARG A 10 -10.85 16.71 -13.21
N CYS A 11 -10.86 15.56 -12.50
CA CYS A 11 -11.76 15.34 -11.38
C CYS A 11 -11.51 16.37 -10.27
N SER A 12 -12.57 16.86 -9.66
CA SER A 12 -12.50 17.82 -8.54
C SER A 12 -12.08 17.17 -7.24
N SER A 13 -12.40 15.88 -7.04
CA SER A 13 -12.12 15.14 -5.83
C SER A 13 -11.80 13.67 -6.10
N PHE A 14 -11.22 12.98 -5.13
CA PHE A 14 -10.98 11.54 -5.19
C PHE A 14 -12.30 10.73 -5.12
N GLY A 15 -13.38 11.33 -4.61
CA GLY A 15 -14.72 10.73 -4.63
C GLY A 15 -15.27 10.44 -6.01
N ALA A 16 -14.77 11.17 -7.04
CA ALA A 16 -15.14 10.98 -8.44
C ALA A 16 -14.25 9.97 -9.20
N LEU A 17 -13.41 9.21 -8.50
CA LEU A 17 -12.42 8.30 -9.10
C LEU A 17 -13.08 7.24 -10.00
N MET A 18 -14.25 6.76 -9.64
CA MET A 18 -14.95 5.67 -10.32
C MET A 18 -16.10 6.15 -11.24
N ASP A 19 -16.40 7.44 -11.32
CA ASP A 19 -17.57 7.96 -12.09
C ASP A 19 -17.55 7.49 -13.54
N ASP A 20 -16.38 7.46 -14.19
CA ASP A 20 -16.26 6.94 -15.57
C ASP A 20 -16.57 5.44 -15.65
N ALA A 21 -16.16 4.65 -14.67
CA ALA A 21 -16.43 3.21 -14.62
C ALA A 21 -17.91 2.93 -14.33
N PHE A 22 -18.53 3.67 -13.41
CA PHE A 22 -19.98 3.59 -13.13
C PHE A 22 -20.81 3.84 -14.39
N ALA A 23 -20.48 4.91 -15.13
CA ALA A 23 -21.20 5.24 -16.36
C ALA A 23 -20.96 4.24 -17.51
N ARG A 24 -19.74 3.70 -17.61
CA ARG A 24 -19.31 2.90 -18.76
C ARG A 24 -19.62 1.42 -18.65
N CYS A 25 -19.58 0.87 -17.45
CA CYS A 25 -19.73 -0.58 -17.23
C CYS A 25 -20.52 -0.93 -15.94
N PRO A 26 -21.75 -0.40 -15.76
CA PRO A 26 -22.54 -0.59 -14.52
C PRO A 26 -22.81 -2.06 -14.21
N GLU A 27 -22.96 -2.91 -15.21
CA GLU A 27 -23.27 -4.35 -15.05
C GLU A 27 -22.02 -5.22 -14.83
N ARG A 28 -20.81 -4.66 -14.94
CA ARG A 28 -19.57 -5.40 -14.73
C ARG A 28 -19.34 -5.61 -13.25
N GLU A 29 -18.78 -6.78 -12.89
CA GLU A 29 -18.27 -7.04 -11.52
C GLU A 29 -17.18 -6.02 -11.16
N ALA A 30 -17.39 -5.26 -10.09
CA ALA A 30 -16.40 -4.34 -9.51
C ALA A 30 -15.61 -5.03 -8.40
N ILE A 31 -16.32 -5.75 -7.51
CA ILE A 31 -15.73 -6.43 -6.35
C ILE A 31 -16.27 -7.86 -6.26
N VAL A 32 -15.37 -8.82 -6.10
CA VAL A 32 -15.67 -10.21 -5.72
C VAL A 32 -15.05 -10.44 -4.35
N TYR A 33 -15.85 -10.87 -3.39
CA TYR A 33 -15.42 -11.19 -2.04
C TYR A 33 -16.19 -12.41 -1.53
N GLU A 34 -15.50 -13.55 -1.42
CA GLU A 34 -16.16 -14.84 -1.18
C GLU A 34 -17.26 -15.07 -2.22
N ASP A 35 -18.50 -15.37 -1.79
CA ASP A 35 -19.66 -15.55 -2.66
C ASP A 35 -20.36 -14.24 -3.03
N TRP A 36 -19.91 -13.10 -2.48
CA TRP A 36 -20.53 -11.81 -2.74
C TRP A 36 -19.89 -11.12 -3.95
N ARG A 37 -20.70 -10.92 -4.99
CA ARG A 37 -20.31 -10.26 -6.23
C ARG A 37 -21.07 -8.95 -6.38
N LEU A 38 -20.35 -7.84 -6.39
CA LEU A 38 -20.89 -6.50 -6.58
C LEU A 38 -20.56 -6.01 -7.98
N THR A 39 -21.58 -5.56 -8.71
CA THR A 39 -21.38 -4.83 -9.95
C THR A 39 -20.96 -3.37 -9.66
N TYR A 40 -20.50 -2.65 -10.69
CA TYR A 40 -20.24 -1.21 -10.56
C TYR A 40 -21.50 -0.44 -10.21
N GLY A 41 -22.67 -0.80 -10.75
CA GLY A 41 -23.95 -0.20 -10.39
C GLY A 41 -24.38 -0.48 -8.94
N ASP A 42 -24.13 -1.69 -8.43
CA ASP A 42 -24.35 -1.99 -7.02
C ASP A 42 -23.44 -1.17 -6.13
N LEU A 43 -22.14 -1.08 -6.48
CA LEU A 43 -21.15 -0.33 -5.73
C LEU A 43 -21.52 1.17 -5.70
N GLU A 44 -21.88 1.77 -6.83
CA GLU A 44 -22.34 3.16 -6.91
C GLU A 44 -23.52 3.41 -6.01
N ARG A 45 -24.57 2.57 -6.12
CA ARG A 45 -25.79 2.65 -5.30
C ARG A 45 -25.44 2.62 -3.81
N TYR A 46 -24.67 1.64 -3.35
CA TYR A 46 -24.33 1.53 -1.93
C TYR A 46 -23.44 2.68 -1.44
N ILE A 47 -22.54 3.20 -2.27
CA ILE A 47 -21.75 4.40 -1.94
C ILE A 47 -22.67 5.60 -1.71
N HIS A 48 -23.61 5.87 -2.62
CA HIS A 48 -24.54 6.99 -2.50
C HIS A 48 -25.46 6.83 -1.28
N GLN A 49 -26.07 5.66 -1.10
CA GLN A 49 -26.90 5.35 0.06
C GLN A 49 -26.13 5.53 1.37
N THR A 50 -24.90 5.06 1.44
CA THR A 50 -24.05 5.22 2.63
C THR A 50 -23.72 6.70 2.88
N ALA A 51 -23.49 7.49 1.83
CA ALA A 51 -23.25 8.91 1.95
C ALA A 51 -24.48 9.64 2.52
N HIS A 52 -25.69 9.34 2.05
CA HIS A 52 -26.93 9.91 2.60
C HIS A 52 -27.16 9.49 4.08
N TYR A 53 -26.96 8.23 4.40
CA TYR A 53 -27.04 7.75 5.77
C TYR A 53 -26.08 8.49 6.71
N LEU A 54 -24.82 8.65 6.30
CA LEU A 54 -23.82 9.40 7.05
C LEU A 54 -24.23 10.86 7.27
N ARG A 55 -24.86 11.50 6.27
CA ARG A 55 -25.41 12.86 6.41
C ARG A 55 -26.50 12.93 7.48
N HIS A 56 -27.37 11.92 7.58
CA HIS A 56 -28.37 11.83 8.64
C HIS A 56 -27.74 11.68 10.03
N LEU A 57 -26.57 11.02 10.13
CA LEU A 57 -25.77 10.96 11.34
C LEU A 57 -25.00 12.25 11.67
N GLY A 58 -25.14 13.29 10.85
CA GLY A 58 -24.46 14.58 11.06
C GLY A 58 -23.05 14.66 10.47
N VAL A 59 -22.61 13.67 9.70
CA VAL A 59 -21.33 13.74 8.97
C VAL A 59 -21.43 14.82 7.90
N ARG A 60 -20.43 15.69 7.85
CA ARG A 60 -20.32 16.82 6.91
C ARG A 60 -18.89 16.90 6.37
N LYS A 61 -18.67 17.74 5.38
CA LYS A 61 -17.35 18.08 4.88
C LYS A 61 -16.39 18.42 6.03
N GLY A 62 -15.22 17.79 6.06
CA GLY A 62 -14.22 17.93 7.12
C GLY A 62 -14.48 17.10 8.38
N SER A 63 -15.62 16.39 8.49
CA SER A 63 -15.84 15.42 9.58
C SER A 63 -14.81 14.29 9.49
N ARG A 64 -14.28 13.83 10.64
CA ARG A 64 -13.33 12.73 10.73
C ARG A 64 -14.08 11.44 11.03
N VAL A 65 -14.04 10.51 10.10
CA VAL A 65 -14.70 9.21 10.20
C VAL A 65 -13.66 8.10 10.02
N ALA A 66 -13.60 7.18 10.98
CA ALA A 66 -12.64 6.08 10.93
C ALA A 66 -13.22 4.83 10.27
N ILE A 67 -12.31 4.03 9.70
CA ILE A 67 -12.59 2.66 9.26
C ILE A 67 -11.59 1.73 9.96
N LEU A 68 -12.13 0.81 10.77
CA LEU A 68 -11.41 -0.22 11.53
C LEU A 68 -11.93 -1.58 11.10
N SER A 69 -11.36 -2.16 10.08
CA SER A 69 -11.83 -3.44 9.54
C SER A 69 -10.70 -4.15 8.80
N ARG A 70 -10.78 -5.47 8.71
CA ARG A 70 -10.13 -6.22 7.65
C ARG A 70 -10.69 -5.81 6.29
N ASN A 71 -10.06 -6.24 5.22
CA ASN A 71 -10.58 -6.02 3.89
C ASN A 71 -11.98 -6.61 3.74
N CYS A 72 -12.92 -5.81 3.27
CA CYS A 72 -14.28 -6.22 2.91
C CYS A 72 -14.88 -5.19 1.93
N PRO A 73 -15.91 -5.53 1.17
CA PRO A 73 -16.55 -4.59 0.24
C PRO A 73 -17.09 -3.33 0.93
N GLU A 74 -17.58 -3.46 2.16
CA GLU A 74 -18.07 -2.34 2.98
C GLU A 74 -16.99 -1.30 3.26
N TRP A 75 -15.70 -1.71 3.30
CA TRP A 75 -14.58 -0.77 3.40
C TRP A 75 -14.57 0.22 2.23
N ILE A 76 -14.63 -0.31 1.00
CA ILE A 76 -14.63 0.52 -0.23
C ILE A 76 -15.89 1.38 -0.30
N ILE A 77 -17.06 0.81 0.03
CA ILE A 77 -18.33 1.55 0.07
C ILE A 77 -18.22 2.73 1.05
N ALA A 78 -17.77 2.49 2.28
CA ALA A 78 -17.64 3.53 3.30
C ALA A 78 -16.58 4.58 2.89
N GLU A 79 -15.42 4.15 2.40
CA GLU A 79 -14.33 5.03 1.98
C GLU A 79 -14.79 6.02 0.90
N PHE A 80 -15.45 5.54 -0.15
CA PHE A 80 -15.89 6.40 -1.24
C PHE A 80 -17.11 7.25 -0.89
N ALA A 81 -18.02 6.75 -0.05
CA ALA A 81 -19.10 7.57 0.52
C ALA A 81 -18.55 8.78 1.29
N LEU A 82 -17.49 8.57 2.07
CA LEU A 82 -16.81 9.64 2.81
C LEU A 82 -16.10 10.62 1.88
N TYR A 83 -15.42 10.13 0.84
CA TYR A 83 -14.79 11.00 -0.16
C TYR A 83 -15.80 11.86 -0.92
N GLN A 84 -16.97 11.33 -1.26
CA GLN A 84 -18.05 12.10 -1.88
C GLN A 84 -18.64 13.18 -0.96
N LEU A 85 -18.63 12.95 0.36
CA LEU A 85 -19.05 13.93 1.36
C LEU A 85 -17.96 14.97 1.69
N GLY A 86 -16.73 14.81 1.18
CA GLY A 86 -15.58 15.60 1.62
C GLY A 86 -15.23 15.39 3.10
N ALA A 87 -15.68 14.27 3.69
CA ALA A 87 -15.26 13.85 5.01
C ALA A 87 -13.85 13.24 4.96
N ILE A 88 -13.13 13.34 6.08
CA ILE A 88 -11.76 12.83 6.19
C ILE A 88 -11.81 11.37 6.61
N VAL A 89 -11.33 10.48 5.75
CA VAL A 89 -11.20 9.06 6.06
C VAL A 89 -9.99 8.84 6.98
N VAL A 90 -10.23 8.32 8.17
CA VAL A 90 -9.16 7.96 9.12
C VAL A 90 -8.97 6.45 9.08
N LYS A 91 -7.89 6.01 8.43
CA LYS A 91 -7.57 4.59 8.29
C LYS A 91 -6.81 4.10 9.51
N ILE A 92 -7.41 3.19 10.28
CA ILE A 92 -6.80 2.65 11.50
C ILE A 92 -6.53 1.16 11.33
N ASN A 93 -5.36 0.73 11.78
CA ASN A 93 -4.96 -0.67 11.77
C ASN A 93 -5.86 -1.47 12.74
N TRP A 94 -6.63 -2.39 12.19
CA TRP A 94 -7.55 -3.24 12.93
C TRP A 94 -6.87 -4.23 13.90
N ARG A 95 -5.55 -4.48 13.72
CA ARG A 95 -4.74 -5.36 14.59
C ARG A 95 -4.38 -4.74 15.93
N LEU A 96 -4.55 -3.43 16.07
CA LEU A 96 -4.33 -2.74 17.35
C LEU A 96 -5.32 -3.23 18.41
N THR A 97 -4.89 -3.28 19.66
CA THR A 97 -5.77 -3.60 20.79
C THR A 97 -6.86 -2.53 20.98
N PRO A 98 -8.02 -2.85 21.56
CA PRO A 98 -9.09 -1.88 21.77
C PRO A 98 -8.65 -0.58 22.47
N PRO A 99 -7.81 -0.59 23.52
CA PRO A 99 -7.27 0.64 24.10
C PRO A 99 -6.41 1.46 23.14
N GLU A 100 -5.63 0.81 22.26
CA GLU A 100 -4.86 1.51 21.23
C GLU A 100 -5.77 2.10 20.17
N GLN A 101 -6.76 1.33 19.69
CA GLN A 101 -7.78 1.82 18.77
C GLN A 101 -8.51 3.04 19.33
N ALA A 102 -8.93 3.00 20.59
CA ALA A 102 -9.60 4.12 21.25
C ALA A 102 -8.70 5.37 21.31
N ARG A 103 -7.40 5.21 21.64
CA ARG A 103 -6.43 6.31 21.59
C ARG A 103 -6.29 6.91 20.18
N MET A 104 -6.25 6.04 19.15
CA MET A 104 -6.16 6.49 17.76
C MET A 104 -7.41 7.26 17.32
N LEU A 105 -8.61 6.80 17.71
CA LEU A 105 -9.88 7.49 17.46
C LEU A 105 -9.89 8.87 18.14
N ALA A 106 -9.51 8.94 19.41
CA ALA A 106 -9.44 10.20 20.16
C ALA A 106 -8.45 11.19 19.58
N ARG A 107 -7.22 10.75 19.27
CA ARG A 107 -6.16 11.59 18.68
C ARG A 107 -6.58 12.18 17.33
N ASN A 108 -7.32 11.42 16.52
CA ASN A 108 -7.86 11.91 15.27
C ASN A 108 -9.18 12.67 15.40
N GLN A 109 -9.72 12.82 16.61
CA GLN A 109 -11.00 13.48 16.89
C GLN A 109 -12.14 12.88 16.05
N VAL A 110 -12.18 11.56 15.98
CA VAL A 110 -13.20 10.81 15.23
C VAL A 110 -14.52 10.87 15.94
N SER A 111 -15.61 11.13 15.21
CA SER A 111 -16.98 11.15 15.76
C SER A 111 -17.82 9.94 15.35
N VAL A 112 -17.49 9.32 14.21
CA VAL A 112 -18.14 8.12 13.67
C VAL A 112 -17.07 7.14 13.21
N ALA A 113 -17.26 5.85 13.46
CA ALA A 113 -16.34 4.83 12.98
C ALA A 113 -17.07 3.59 12.48
N PHE A 114 -16.66 3.08 11.32
CA PHE A 114 -17.03 1.75 10.83
C PHE A 114 -16.13 0.72 11.50
N LEU A 115 -16.74 -0.34 12.05
CA LEU A 115 -16.05 -1.36 12.82
C LEU A 115 -16.44 -2.77 12.37
N LYS A 116 -15.43 -3.57 11.95
CA LYS A 116 -15.49 -5.03 11.93
C LYS A 116 -14.42 -5.54 12.87
N ALA A 117 -14.79 -5.92 14.08
CA ALA A 117 -13.84 -6.27 15.12
C ALA A 117 -13.13 -7.59 14.80
N GLU A 118 -11.84 -7.70 15.17
CA GLU A 118 -11.06 -8.94 15.04
C GLU A 118 -11.68 -10.07 15.88
N LYS A 119 -12.17 -9.71 17.06
CA LYS A 119 -12.85 -10.62 17.99
C LYS A 119 -14.08 -9.92 18.55
N PRO A 120 -15.18 -10.64 18.80
CA PRO A 120 -16.42 -10.05 19.35
C PRO A 120 -16.18 -9.27 20.64
N GLU A 121 -15.36 -9.80 21.57
CA GLU A 121 -15.03 -9.16 22.83
C GLU A 121 -14.25 -7.85 22.65
N TRP A 122 -13.44 -7.73 21.59
CA TRP A 122 -12.73 -6.50 21.25
C TRP A 122 -13.70 -5.41 20.77
N GLY A 123 -14.72 -5.81 20.00
CA GLY A 123 -15.77 -4.88 19.59
C GLY A 123 -16.54 -4.32 20.78
N ALA A 124 -16.96 -5.18 21.73
CA ALA A 124 -17.66 -4.76 22.93
C ALA A 124 -16.78 -3.89 23.85
N GLU A 125 -15.48 -4.20 23.96
CA GLU A 125 -14.55 -3.37 24.73
C GLU A 125 -14.37 -1.99 24.09
N LEU A 126 -14.20 -1.91 22.78
CA LEU A 126 -14.07 -0.63 22.07
C LEU A 126 -15.34 0.22 22.21
N GLU A 127 -16.54 -0.39 22.11
CA GLU A 127 -17.81 0.29 22.36
C GLU A 127 -17.84 0.92 23.75
N ARG A 128 -17.43 0.17 24.78
CA ARG A 128 -17.37 0.69 26.17
C ARG A 128 -16.36 1.84 26.31
N LEU A 129 -15.19 1.73 25.65
CA LEU A 129 -14.14 2.77 25.72
C LEU A 129 -14.54 4.05 24.98
N CYS A 130 -15.41 3.98 23.98
CA CYS A 130 -15.78 5.08 23.10
C CYS A 130 -17.24 5.55 23.29
N ALA A 131 -18.01 4.98 24.23
CA ALA A 131 -19.45 5.14 24.35
C ALA A 131 -19.98 6.59 24.26
N ASP A 132 -19.24 7.55 24.83
CA ASP A 132 -19.66 8.95 24.88
C ASP A 132 -19.02 9.82 23.78
N SER A 133 -18.14 9.26 22.96
CA SER A 133 -17.30 10.06 22.04
C SER A 133 -17.37 9.66 20.58
N VAL A 134 -17.60 8.37 20.27
CA VAL A 134 -17.59 7.85 18.90
C VAL A 134 -18.81 6.98 18.66
N ARG A 135 -19.59 7.30 17.63
CA ARG A 135 -20.65 6.42 17.16
C ARG A 135 -20.06 5.30 16.31
N LEU A 136 -20.20 4.05 16.75
CA LEU A 136 -19.74 2.88 16.01
C LEU A 136 -20.84 2.34 15.08
N ILE A 137 -20.49 2.09 13.82
CA ILE A 137 -21.31 1.41 12.81
C ILE A 137 -20.70 0.04 12.59
N ARG A 138 -21.41 -1.01 12.97
CA ARG A 138 -20.95 -2.39 12.88
C ARG A 138 -21.03 -2.89 11.44
N LEU A 139 -19.99 -3.58 10.98
CA LEU A 139 -19.89 -4.16 9.65
C LEU A 139 -20.00 -5.69 9.64
N GLU A 140 -20.08 -6.34 10.81
CA GLU A 140 -20.25 -7.78 10.89
C GLU A 140 -21.55 -8.20 10.18
N PRO A 141 -21.51 -9.27 9.36
CA PRO A 141 -22.69 -9.75 8.65
C PRO A 141 -23.82 -10.12 9.60
N VAL A 142 -25.06 -9.83 9.21
CA VAL A 142 -26.28 -10.26 9.90
C VAL A 142 -27.01 -11.22 8.98
N ASP A 143 -27.26 -12.44 9.45
CA ASP A 143 -27.90 -13.51 8.66
C ASP A 143 -27.24 -13.73 7.28
N GLY A 144 -25.90 -13.69 7.25
CA GLY A 144 -25.12 -13.88 6.02
C GLY A 144 -25.17 -12.71 5.03
N ARG A 145 -25.72 -11.56 5.43
CA ARG A 145 -25.83 -10.35 4.59
C ARG A 145 -25.01 -9.20 5.16
N SER A 146 -24.55 -8.31 4.31
CA SER A 146 -23.87 -7.10 4.74
C SER A 146 -24.76 -6.26 5.64
N ALA A 147 -24.31 -6.03 6.88
CA ALA A 147 -25.03 -5.17 7.84
C ALA A 147 -25.14 -3.73 7.31
N LEU A 148 -24.07 -3.22 6.67
CA LEU A 148 -24.06 -1.87 6.09
C LEU A 148 -25.09 -1.74 4.98
N CYS A 149 -25.10 -2.67 4.00
CA CYS A 149 -26.03 -2.62 2.88
C CYS A 149 -27.50 -2.71 3.35
N ALA A 150 -27.77 -3.54 4.36
CA ALA A 150 -29.11 -3.60 4.98
C ALA A 150 -29.48 -2.28 5.67
N LEU A 151 -28.54 -1.69 6.41
CA LEU A 151 -28.73 -0.43 7.14
C LEU A 151 -29.07 0.75 6.23
N VAL A 152 -28.44 0.81 5.06
CA VAL A 152 -28.57 1.96 4.12
C VAL A 152 -29.61 1.74 3.02
N SER A 153 -30.27 0.59 2.95
CA SER A 153 -31.15 0.18 1.86
C SER A 153 -32.34 1.11 1.57
N GLY A 154 -32.76 1.94 2.56
CA GLY A 154 -33.83 2.93 2.41
C GLY A 154 -33.36 4.34 2.04
N GLU A 155 -32.06 4.54 1.91
CA GLU A 155 -31.49 5.85 1.59
C GLU A 155 -31.51 6.11 0.09
N PRO A 156 -31.49 7.40 -0.35
CA PRO A 156 -31.39 7.75 -1.77
C PRO A 156 -30.12 7.18 -2.42
N ASP A 157 -30.23 6.71 -3.65
CA ASP A 157 -29.13 6.19 -4.47
C ASP A 157 -28.51 7.23 -5.42
N THR A 158 -28.89 8.48 -5.28
CA THR A 158 -28.34 9.60 -6.04
C THR A 158 -27.09 10.20 -5.37
N PRO A 159 -26.19 10.83 -6.13
CA PRO A 159 -25.01 11.48 -5.56
C PRO A 159 -25.36 12.51 -4.48
N PRO A 160 -24.53 12.61 -3.40
CA PRO A 160 -24.83 13.50 -2.26
C PRO A 160 -24.46 14.94 -2.62
N ASP A 161 -24.74 15.61 -3.53
CA ASP A 161 -24.49 17.02 -3.92
C ASP A 161 -23.70 17.84 -2.86
N VAL A 162 -22.41 17.51 -2.70
CA VAL A 162 -21.49 18.18 -1.79
C VAL A 162 -20.28 18.69 -2.58
N PRO A 163 -19.97 20.00 -2.55
CA PRO A 163 -18.83 20.53 -3.27
C PRO A 163 -17.51 20.15 -2.57
N VAL A 164 -16.75 19.25 -3.19
CA VAL A 164 -15.42 18.81 -2.69
C VAL A 164 -14.36 19.27 -3.68
N SER A 165 -13.28 19.88 -3.15
CA SER A 165 -12.17 20.39 -3.93
C SER A 165 -10.90 19.53 -3.80
N ARG A 166 -9.97 19.73 -4.72
CA ARG A 166 -8.66 19.03 -4.69
C ARG A 166 -7.82 19.37 -3.47
N ASP A 167 -8.02 20.53 -2.87
CA ASP A 167 -7.25 21.02 -1.73
C ASP A 167 -7.83 20.55 -0.38
N ASP A 168 -9.05 20.02 -0.40
CA ASP A 168 -9.65 19.45 0.81
C ASP A 168 -8.86 18.22 1.28
N VAL A 169 -8.75 18.06 2.59
CA VAL A 169 -8.15 16.86 3.19
C VAL A 169 -9.06 15.66 2.95
N ALA A 170 -8.51 14.61 2.36
CA ALA A 170 -9.23 13.40 2.02
C ALA A 170 -9.03 12.28 3.03
N CYS A 171 -7.77 12.06 3.43
CA CYS A 171 -7.41 10.84 4.15
C CYS A 171 -6.29 11.09 5.15
N ARG A 172 -6.29 10.28 6.22
CA ARG A 172 -5.24 10.16 7.22
C ARG A 172 -4.80 8.70 7.33
N LEU A 173 -3.50 8.46 7.14
CA LEU A 173 -2.86 7.16 7.34
C LEU A 173 -1.84 7.21 8.47
N HIS A 174 -1.69 6.10 9.18
CA HIS A 174 -0.73 5.99 10.27
C HIS A 174 0.44 5.11 9.86
N THR A 175 1.66 5.61 10.07
CA THR A 175 2.90 4.86 9.83
C THR A 175 3.49 4.37 11.15
N SER A 176 4.15 3.21 11.12
CA SER A 176 4.94 2.74 12.26
C SER A 176 6.14 3.68 12.45
N GLY A 177 6.07 4.59 13.41
CA GLY A 177 7.21 5.46 13.74
C GLY A 177 8.34 4.67 14.41
N THR A 178 9.58 4.93 14.00
CA THR A 178 10.79 4.38 14.68
C THR A 178 10.93 4.89 16.13
N THR A 179 10.16 5.92 16.53
CA THR A 179 10.17 6.56 17.85
C THR A 179 9.08 6.05 18.80
N GLY A 180 8.36 4.98 18.44
CA GLY A 180 7.35 4.34 19.30
C GLY A 180 5.92 4.80 19.08
N GLU A 181 5.63 6.06 18.76
CA GLU A 181 4.27 6.52 18.41
C GLU A 181 4.07 6.63 16.90
N PRO A 182 2.96 6.08 16.34
CA PRO A 182 2.66 6.19 14.93
C PRO A 182 2.50 7.65 14.49
N LYS A 183 3.17 8.02 13.39
CA LYS A 183 2.96 9.32 12.74
C LYS A 183 1.69 9.25 11.90
N CYS A 184 0.91 10.31 11.88
CA CYS A 184 -0.30 10.41 11.08
C CYS A 184 -0.04 11.28 9.85
N VAL A 185 -0.02 10.66 8.70
CA VAL A 185 0.17 11.29 7.38
C VAL A 185 -1.15 11.79 6.85
N VAL A 186 -1.21 13.03 6.41
CA VAL A 186 -2.40 13.71 5.90
C VAL A 186 -2.30 13.88 4.38
N TYR A 187 -3.36 13.49 3.65
CA TYR A 187 -3.46 13.65 2.20
C TYR A 187 -4.62 14.52 1.79
N THR A 188 -4.46 15.24 0.66
CA THR A 188 -5.55 15.93 -0.02
C THR A 188 -6.12 15.07 -1.15
N HIS A 189 -7.36 15.34 -1.56
CA HIS A 189 -7.98 14.70 -2.73
C HIS A 189 -7.11 14.89 -3.98
N GLY A 190 -6.55 16.07 -4.19
CA GLY A 190 -5.70 16.38 -5.32
C GLY A 190 -4.36 15.63 -5.30
N GLY A 191 -3.77 15.39 -4.12
CA GLY A 191 -2.56 14.58 -3.95
C GLY A 191 -2.80 13.14 -4.41
N MET A 192 -3.85 12.53 -3.90
CA MET A 192 -4.24 11.17 -4.26
C MET A 192 -4.57 11.01 -5.75
N LEU A 193 -5.32 11.96 -6.34
CA LEU A 193 -5.61 11.95 -7.78
C LEU A 193 -4.36 12.07 -8.65
N ARG A 194 -3.41 12.94 -8.28
CA ARG A 194 -2.14 13.08 -9.04
C ARG A 194 -1.33 11.78 -9.00
N GLU A 195 -1.33 11.07 -7.88
CA GLU A 195 -0.69 9.76 -7.77
C GLU A 195 -1.31 8.74 -8.71
N ILE A 196 -2.65 8.57 -8.68
CA ILE A 196 -3.37 7.67 -9.60
C ILE A 196 -3.02 7.99 -11.06
N VAL A 197 -3.11 9.27 -11.45
CA VAL A 197 -2.80 9.71 -12.81
C VAL A 197 -1.36 9.38 -13.22
N SER A 198 -0.42 9.54 -12.30
CA SER A 198 0.99 9.20 -12.53
C SER A 198 1.17 7.69 -12.70
N MET A 199 0.60 6.90 -11.80
CA MET A 199 0.73 5.44 -11.84
C MET A 199 0.08 4.82 -13.08
N LEU A 200 -1.04 5.34 -13.58
CA LEU A 200 -1.67 4.90 -14.81
C LEU A 200 -0.82 5.14 -16.08
N GLN A 201 0.25 5.94 -16.00
CA GLN A 201 1.20 6.12 -17.09
C GLN A 201 2.31 5.06 -17.08
N VAL A 202 2.47 4.34 -15.97
CA VAL A 202 3.57 3.37 -15.73
C VAL A 202 3.02 1.94 -15.70
N TYR A 203 1.96 1.72 -14.93
CA TYR A 203 1.40 0.39 -14.70
C TYR A 203 0.21 0.12 -15.62
N PRO A 204 0.17 -1.05 -16.29
CA PRO A 204 -0.99 -1.43 -17.07
C PRO A 204 -2.10 -1.90 -16.11
N TYR A 205 -3.21 -1.19 -16.14
CA TYR A 205 -4.48 -1.61 -15.56
C TYR A 205 -5.52 -1.64 -16.70
N PRO A 206 -5.50 -2.67 -17.58
CA PRO A 206 -6.43 -2.75 -18.68
C PRO A 206 -7.88 -2.73 -18.20
N ASP A 207 -8.75 -2.19 -19.03
CA ASP A 207 -10.19 -2.20 -18.79
C ASP A 207 -10.70 -3.64 -18.60
N GLY A 208 -11.41 -3.90 -17.50
CA GLY A 208 -11.95 -5.21 -17.18
C GLY A 208 -10.93 -6.21 -16.61
N GLN A 209 -9.68 -5.81 -16.32
CA GLN A 209 -8.67 -6.69 -15.73
C GLN A 209 -9.14 -7.24 -14.38
N ARG A 210 -8.92 -8.53 -14.16
CA ARG A 210 -9.18 -9.18 -12.85
C ARG A 210 -7.93 -9.11 -11.99
N TYR A 211 -8.04 -8.44 -10.86
CA TYR A 211 -6.93 -8.15 -9.94
C TYR A 211 -7.21 -8.77 -8.57
N GLN A 212 -6.39 -9.73 -8.13
CA GLN A 212 -6.49 -10.27 -6.77
C GLN A 212 -5.78 -9.33 -5.79
N PHE A 213 -6.55 -8.77 -4.87
CA PHE A 213 -6.09 -7.81 -3.88
C PHE A 213 -6.11 -8.40 -2.47
N ILE A 214 -4.93 -8.44 -1.84
CA ILE A 214 -4.73 -9.01 -0.51
C ILE A 214 -4.09 -8.01 0.47
N ALA A 215 -3.41 -6.97 -0.06
CA ALA A 215 -2.84 -5.92 0.78
C ALA A 215 -3.93 -5.26 1.62
N GLN A 216 -3.59 -4.80 2.82
CA GLN A 216 -4.60 -4.21 3.70
C GLN A 216 -5.00 -2.81 3.24
N LEU A 217 -6.31 -2.55 3.16
CA LEU A 217 -6.89 -1.29 2.69
C LEU A 217 -6.56 -0.10 3.61
N PHE A 218 -6.16 -0.35 4.84
CA PHE A 218 -5.71 0.72 5.74
C PHE A 218 -4.26 1.18 5.47
N HIS A 219 -3.51 0.53 4.59
CA HIS A 219 -2.18 0.95 4.14
C HIS A 219 -2.24 1.76 2.84
N SER A 220 -1.13 2.44 2.50
CA SER A 220 -0.96 3.11 1.20
C SER A 220 -1.03 2.15 0.00
N ALA A 221 -0.77 0.86 0.21
CA ALA A 221 -0.95 -0.20 -0.79
C ALA A 221 -2.38 -0.32 -1.34
N ALA A 222 -3.38 0.28 -0.68
CA ALA A 222 -4.75 0.41 -1.19
C ALA A 222 -4.83 1.08 -2.59
N ILE A 223 -3.77 1.78 -2.99
CA ILE A 223 -3.66 2.40 -4.32
C ILE A 223 -3.89 1.39 -5.45
N GLY A 224 -3.46 0.13 -5.30
CA GLY A 224 -3.71 -0.93 -6.29
C GLY A 224 -5.20 -1.23 -6.47
N ALA A 225 -5.98 -1.27 -5.39
CA ALA A 225 -7.43 -1.40 -5.43
C ALA A 225 -8.08 -0.20 -6.12
N HIS A 226 -7.66 1.01 -5.77
CA HIS A 226 -8.17 2.23 -6.39
C HIS A 226 -7.88 2.31 -7.89
N LEU A 227 -6.68 1.90 -8.32
CA LEU A 227 -6.31 1.83 -9.74
C LEU A 227 -7.17 0.83 -10.51
N SER A 228 -7.38 -0.37 -9.96
CA SER A 228 -8.24 -1.39 -10.57
C SER A 228 -9.67 -0.87 -10.75
N LEU A 229 -10.27 -0.32 -9.70
CA LEU A 229 -11.63 0.21 -9.75
C LEU A 229 -11.76 1.43 -10.68
N ALA A 230 -10.79 2.35 -10.68
CA ALA A 230 -10.79 3.52 -11.58
C ALA A 230 -10.77 3.16 -13.06
N THR A 231 -10.19 2.01 -13.41
CA THR A 231 -10.07 1.54 -14.79
C THR A 231 -11.22 0.62 -15.24
N GLY A 232 -12.15 0.31 -14.35
CA GLY A 232 -13.24 -0.63 -14.63
C GLY A 232 -12.81 -2.10 -14.48
N GLY A 233 -11.74 -2.38 -13.74
CA GLY A 233 -11.30 -3.73 -13.43
C GLY A 233 -12.18 -4.42 -12.38
N THR A 234 -12.06 -5.73 -12.26
CA THR A 234 -12.68 -6.51 -11.19
C THR A 234 -11.68 -6.76 -10.09
N MET A 235 -11.92 -6.26 -8.90
CA MET A 235 -11.11 -6.51 -7.71
C MET A 235 -11.60 -7.78 -7.00
N VAL A 236 -10.81 -8.85 -7.04
CA VAL A 236 -11.05 -10.05 -6.23
C VAL A 236 -10.37 -9.82 -4.88
N LEU A 237 -11.18 -9.46 -3.89
CA LEU A 237 -10.74 -9.00 -2.59
C LEU A 237 -10.59 -10.16 -1.61
N LYS A 238 -9.47 -10.20 -0.89
CA LYS A 238 -9.24 -11.13 0.21
C LYS A 238 -8.98 -10.36 1.51
N ASP A 239 -9.51 -10.87 2.62
CA ASP A 239 -9.33 -10.26 3.94
C ASP A 239 -8.05 -10.72 4.64
N HIS A 240 -7.58 -11.93 4.34
CA HIS A 240 -6.35 -12.52 4.85
C HIS A 240 -5.65 -13.38 3.80
N PHE A 241 -4.41 -13.74 4.06
CA PHE A 241 -3.63 -14.65 3.23
C PHE A 241 -3.70 -16.07 3.77
N ALA A 242 -4.19 -16.99 2.94
CA ALA A 242 -4.04 -18.43 3.10
C ALA A 242 -3.59 -18.98 1.74
N LEU A 243 -2.43 -19.64 1.67
CA LEU A 243 -1.78 -20.00 0.41
C LEU A 243 -2.66 -20.84 -0.50
N GLU A 244 -3.31 -21.89 0.04
CA GLU A 244 -4.20 -22.77 -0.73
C GLU A 244 -5.38 -22.00 -1.34
N ASP A 245 -6.09 -21.19 -0.54
CA ASP A 245 -7.18 -20.34 -1.01
C ASP A 245 -6.71 -19.29 -2.02
N TYR A 246 -5.52 -18.73 -1.80
CA TYR A 246 -4.93 -17.76 -2.71
C TYR A 246 -4.66 -18.37 -4.08
N MET A 247 -4.03 -19.56 -4.13
CA MET A 247 -3.74 -20.28 -5.38
C MET A 247 -5.01 -20.76 -6.07
N HIS A 248 -5.97 -21.29 -5.32
CA HIS A 248 -7.27 -21.67 -5.86
C HIS A 248 -7.96 -20.45 -6.51
N THR A 249 -7.92 -19.29 -5.88
CA THR A 249 -8.53 -18.05 -6.40
C THR A 249 -7.82 -17.59 -7.67
N LEU A 250 -6.48 -17.68 -7.76
CA LEU A 250 -5.73 -17.34 -8.97
C LEU A 250 -6.28 -18.08 -10.19
N VAL A 251 -6.60 -19.37 -10.02
CA VAL A 251 -7.10 -20.24 -11.10
C VAL A 251 -8.59 -20.02 -11.33
N SER A 252 -9.43 -20.16 -10.30
CA SER A 252 -10.89 -20.17 -10.42
C SER A 252 -11.46 -18.82 -10.87
N GLU A 253 -10.88 -17.71 -10.40
CA GLU A 253 -11.25 -16.36 -10.80
C GLU A 253 -10.47 -15.84 -12.02
N ARG A 254 -9.59 -16.67 -12.61
CA ARG A 254 -8.78 -16.34 -13.80
C ARG A 254 -8.04 -15.00 -13.63
N ILE A 255 -7.32 -14.90 -12.52
CA ILE A 255 -6.65 -13.65 -12.14
C ILE A 255 -5.57 -13.27 -13.15
N GLU A 256 -5.58 -12.02 -13.58
CA GLU A 256 -4.64 -11.47 -14.56
C GLU A 256 -3.53 -10.64 -13.91
N SER A 257 -3.76 -10.12 -12.69
CA SER A 257 -2.79 -9.26 -12.00
C SER A 257 -2.79 -9.51 -10.50
N ILE A 258 -1.59 -9.48 -9.91
CA ILE A 258 -1.38 -9.56 -8.46
C ILE A 258 -0.35 -8.52 -8.00
N SER A 259 -0.47 -8.11 -6.72
CA SER A 259 0.60 -7.40 -6.03
C SER A 259 1.00 -8.20 -4.81
N VAL A 260 2.29 -8.48 -4.69
CA VAL A 260 2.84 -9.38 -3.66
C VAL A 260 4.10 -8.82 -3.02
N VAL A 261 4.39 -9.27 -1.81
CA VAL A 261 5.71 -9.11 -1.21
C VAL A 261 6.59 -10.32 -1.59
N PRO A 262 7.92 -10.21 -1.56
CA PRO A 262 8.82 -11.29 -1.96
C PRO A 262 8.56 -12.63 -1.30
N THR A 263 8.19 -12.65 -0.02
CA THR A 263 7.84 -13.88 0.71
C THR A 263 6.61 -14.58 0.11
N VAL A 264 5.57 -13.82 -0.21
CA VAL A 264 4.36 -14.37 -0.86
C VAL A 264 4.69 -14.88 -2.26
N LEU A 265 5.51 -14.15 -3.03
CA LEU A 265 5.97 -14.61 -4.35
C LEU A 265 6.71 -15.94 -4.26
N LYS A 266 7.59 -16.10 -3.24
CA LYS A 266 8.28 -17.35 -2.99
C LYS A 266 7.30 -18.49 -2.73
N TRP A 267 6.30 -18.30 -1.87
CA TRP A 267 5.30 -19.33 -1.57
C TRP A 267 4.48 -19.72 -2.80
N ILE A 268 4.09 -18.75 -3.64
CA ILE A 268 3.42 -19.01 -4.91
C ILE A 268 4.29 -19.90 -5.81
N LEU A 269 5.58 -19.61 -5.94
CA LEU A 269 6.50 -20.39 -6.77
C LEU A 269 6.71 -21.80 -6.21
N ASP A 270 6.87 -21.94 -4.90
CA ASP A 270 7.06 -23.24 -4.26
C ASP A 270 5.80 -24.09 -4.43
N GLU A 271 4.60 -23.49 -4.31
CA GLU A 271 3.34 -24.19 -4.53
C GLU A 271 3.16 -24.62 -5.99
N THR A 272 3.57 -23.79 -6.95
CA THR A 272 3.52 -24.15 -8.38
C THR A 272 4.55 -25.22 -8.78
N ASP A 273 5.57 -25.51 -7.96
CA ASP A 273 6.46 -26.64 -8.16
C ASP A 273 5.85 -27.96 -7.68
N ASN A 274 4.93 -27.90 -6.71
CA ASN A 274 4.32 -29.05 -6.07
C ASN A 274 2.94 -29.42 -6.63
N GLY A 275 2.26 -28.46 -7.29
CA GLY A 275 0.90 -28.60 -7.80
C GLY A 275 0.76 -28.25 -9.29
N ASP A 276 -0.31 -28.73 -9.90
CA ASP A 276 -0.67 -28.41 -11.29
C ASP A 276 -1.69 -27.25 -11.29
N TYR A 277 -1.17 -26.02 -11.37
CA TYR A 277 -1.97 -24.79 -11.39
C TYR A 277 -1.90 -24.12 -12.77
N ASP A 278 -3.04 -23.94 -13.43
CA ASP A 278 -3.11 -23.14 -14.65
C ASP A 278 -3.07 -21.64 -14.35
N LEU A 279 -1.87 -21.07 -14.38
CA LEU A 279 -1.63 -19.65 -14.21
C LEU A 279 -1.48 -18.90 -15.55
N SER A 280 -1.90 -19.47 -16.68
CA SER A 280 -1.78 -18.87 -18.02
C SER A 280 -2.52 -17.52 -18.15
N HIS A 281 -3.48 -17.24 -17.26
CA HIS A 281 -4.18 -15.95 -17.18
C HIS A 281 -3.38 -14.85 -16.51
N LEU A 282 -2.38 -15.19 -15.68
CA LEU A 282 -1.57 -14.21 -14.97
C LEU A 282 -0.67 -13.45 -15.96
N LYS A 283 -0.90 -12.15 -16.09
CA LYS A 283 -0.20 -11.26 -17.02
C LYS A 283 0.78 -10.33 -16.31
N THR A 284 0.49 -10.00 -15.04
CA THR A 284 1.25 -8.98 -14.32
C THR A 284 1.44 -9.36 -12.87
N VAL A 285 2.69 -9.28 -12.42
CA VAL A 285 3.08 -9.37 -11.01
C VAL A 285 3.75 -8.05 -10.61
N ASN A 286 3.15 -7.34 -9.66
CA ASN A 286 3.79 -6.21 -9.01
C ASN A 286 4.36 -6.66 -7.67
N TYR A 287 5.62 -6.32 -7.39
CA TYR A 287 6.25 -6.61 -6.10
C TYR A 287 6.85 -5.35 -5.49
N SER A 288 6.82 -5.24 -4.16
CA SER A 288 7.24 -4.04 -3.46
C SER A 288 7.51 -4.30 -1.98
N THR A 289 7.72 -3.24 -1.21
CA THR A 289 7.85 -3.16 0.25
C THR A 289 9.19 -3.57 0.84
N CYS A 290 9.85 -4.57 0.31
CA CYS A 290 11.18 -5.01 0.76
C CYS A 290 12.05 -5.47 -0.41
N PRO A 291 13.38 -5.54 -0.23
CA PRO A 291 14.27 -6.10 -1.23
C PRO A 291 13.89 -7.54 -1.60
N ILE A 292 14.08 -7.90 -2.87
CA ILE A 292 13.87 -9.26 -3.38
C ILE A 292 15.22 -9.87 -3.76
N PRO A 293 15.51 -11.13 -3.34
CA PRO A 293 16.68 -11.84 -3.82
C PRO A 293 16.66 -12.01 -5.34
N LYS A 294 17.78 -11.72 -5.99
CA LYS A 294 17.90 -11.80 -7.46
C LYS A 294 17.52 -13.19 -7.99
N ALA A 295 17.98 -14.26 -7.32
CA ALA A 295 17.66 -15.63 -7.69
C ALA A 295 16.16 -15.92 -7.65
N LEU A 296 15.44 -15.43 -6.60
CA LEU A 296 13.99 -15.58 -6.50
C LEU A 296 13.27 -14.86 -7.65
N LEU A 297 13.71 -13.65 -7.98
CA LEU A 297 13.11 -12.89 -9.07
C LEU A 297 13.37 -13.54 -10.45
N GLN A 298 14.56 -14.05 -10.67
CA GLN A 298 14.89 -14.80 -11.90
C GLN A 298 14.02 -16.05 -12.04
N ARG A 299 13.91 -16.87 -10.97
CA ARG A 299 13.02 -18.04 -10.93
C ARG A 299 11.57 -17.66 -11.23
N ALA A 300 11.09 -16.54 -10.67
CA ALA A 300 9.73 -16.05 -10.91
C ALA A 300 9.49 -15.67 -12.37
N ILE A 301 10.43 -14.93 -12.98
CA ILE A 301 10.36 -14.52 -14.39
C ILE A 301 10.35 -15.75 -15.32
N GLU A 302 11.23 -16.71 -15.06
CA GLU A 302 11.35 -17.94 -15.84
C GLU A 302 10.12 -18.85 -15.73
N LYS A 303 9.48 -18.88 -14.56
CA LYS A 303 8.37 -19.80 -14.27
C LYS A 303 7.01 -19.24 -14.63
N LEU A 304 6.74 -17.97 -14.29
CA LEU A 304 5.41 -17.38 -14.44
C LEU A 304 5.14 -16.79 -15.82
N HIS A 305 6.17 -16.56 -16.63
CA HIS A 305 6.08 -16.04 -18.01
C HIS A 305 5.19 -14.79 -18.15
N CYS A 306 5.16 -13.93 -17.13
CA CYS A 306 4.37 -12.72 -17.10
C CYS A 306 5.24 -11.46 -16.93
N SER A 307 4.62 -10.27 -16.97
CA SER A 307 5.31 -9.00 -16.80
C SER A 307 5.52 -8.69 -15.31
N PHE A 308 6.75 -8.36 -14.93
CA PHE A 308 7.09 -7.97 -13.57
C PHE A 308 7.25 -6.46 -13.46
N TYR A 309 6.70 -5.88 -12.41
CA TYR A 309 6.86 -4.48 -12.03
C TYR A 309 7.33 -4.42 -10.58
N GLN A 310 8.31 -3.57 -10.29
CA GLN A 310 8.67 -3.28 -8.92
C GLN A 310 8.34 -1.84 -8.58
N SER A 311 7.89 -1.59 -7.35
CA SER A 311 7.64 -0.26 -6.83
C SER A 311 8.50 0.01 -5.60
N TYR A 312 9.12 1.19 -5.56
CA TYR A 312 9.69 1.76 -4.33
C TYR A 312 8.98 3.05 -3.99
N GLY A 313 8.66 3.20 -2.71
CA GLY A 313 8.04 4.40 -2.19
C GLY A 313 7.76 4.29 -0.69
N MET A 314 7.06 5.27 -0.19
CA MET A 314 6.72 5.40 1.22
C MET A 314 5.37 6.09 1.37
N THR A 315 4.76 5.92 2.54
CA THR A 315 3.46 6.52 2.84
C THR A 315 3.49 8.03 2.63
N GLU A 316 4.53 8.72 3.01
CA GLU A 316 4.65 10.19 2.90
C GLU A 316 4.64 10.72 1.45
N MET A 317 4.84 9.82 0.49
CA MET A 317 4.82 10.16 -0.94
C MET A 317 3.65 9.49 -1.68
N GLY A 318 2.66 9.00 -0.95
CA GLY A 318 1.55 8.19 -1.43
C GLY A 318 1.88 6.72 -1.31
N SER A 319 2.42 6.11 -2.36
CA SER A 319 2.87 4.72 -2.34
C SER A 319 4.10 4.50 -3.20
N THR A 320 4.22 5.21 -4.33
CA THR A 320 5.22 4.92 -5.36
C THR A 320 5.97 6.18 -5.80
N VAL A 321 7.29 6.10 -5.79
CA VAL A 321 8.20 7.14 -6.26
C VAL A 321 8.99 6.67 -7.48
N THR A 322 9.48 5.42 -7.46
CA THR A 322 10.18 4.82 -8.59
C THR A 322 9.55 3.50 -8.99
N ALA A 323 9.73 3.12 -10.23
CA ALA A 323 9.28 1.84 -10.77
C ALA A 323 10.37 1.21 -11.65
N LEU A 324 10.58 -0.11 -11.48
CA LEU A 324 11.32 -0.95 -12.41
C LEU A 324 10.31 -1.61 -13.34
N LEU A 325 10.46 -1.38 -14.65
CA LEU A 325 9.51 -1.84 -15.67
C LEU A 325 9.87 -3.24 -16.19
N PRO A 326 8.96 -3.95 -16.87
CA PRO A 326 9.22 -5.29 -17.38
C PRO A 326 10.46 -5.37 -18.28
N GLU A 327 10.64 -4.41 -19.16
CA GLU A 327 11.81 -4.33 -20.03
C GLU A 327 13.12 -4.16 -19.27
N ASP A 328 13.10 -3.48 -18.13
CA ASP A 328 14.27 -3.27 -17.28
C ASP A 328 14.70 -4.56 -16.57
N HIS A 329 13.74 -5.45 -16.25
CA HIS A 329 14.04 -6.76 -15.66
C HIS A 329 14.85 -7.67 -16.59
N LEU A 330 14.65 -7.53 -17.91
CA LEU A 330 15.32 -8.34 -18.93
C LEU A 330 16.57 -7.67 -19.49
N ARG A 331 16.75 -6.37 -19.21
CA ARG A 331 17.82 -5.57 -19.80
C ARG A 331 19.20 -6.02 -19.34
N ASP A 332 20.14 -6.09 -20.30
CA ASP A 332 21.55 -6.39 -20.09
C ASP A 332 21.78 -7.66 -19.23
N GLY A 333 20.97 -8.71 -19.46
CA GLY A 333 21.07 -9.98 -18.72
C GLY A 333 20.67 -9.88 -17.25
N GLY A 334 19.72 -8.98 -16.92
CA GLY A 334 19.24 -8.80 -15.56
C GLY A 334 20.12 -7.89 -14.70
N LYS A 335 20.85 -6.97 -15.30
CA LYS A 335 21.68 -5.98 -14.61
C LYS A 335 20.90 -5.16 -13.58
N TYR A 336 19.65 -4.83 -13.88
CA TYR A 336 18.82 -3.96 -13.05
C TYR A 336 17.92 -4.69 -12.05
N LEU A 337 18.01 -6.01 -11.90
CA LEU A 337 17.19 -6.80 -10.97
C LEU A 337 17.35 -6.39 -9.49
N SER A 338 18.46 -5.73 -9.14
CA SER A 338 18.70 -5.17 -7.81
C SER A 338 18.35 -3.69 -7.69
N SER A 339 17.92 -3.05 -8.79
CA SER A 339 17.45 -1.66 -8.79
C SER A 339 15.98 -1.58 -8.41
N VAL A 340 15.58 -0.47 -7.79
CA VAL A 340 14.18 -0.11 -7.57
C VAL A 340 13.62 0.77 -8.69
N GLY A 341 14.30 0.81 -9.84
CA GLY A 341 13.86 1.47 -11.06
C GLY A 341 14.16 2.96 -11.13
N ARG A 342 13.36 3.65 -11.93
CA ARG A 342 13.47 5.09 -12.20
C ARG A 342 12.26 5.86 -11.71
N PRO A 343 12.37 7.18 -11.46
CA PRO A 343 11.24 8.00 -11.04
C PRO A 343 10.04 7.86 -11.98
N ILE A 344 8.84 7.67 -11.39
CA ILE A 344 7.58 7.69 -12.15
C ILE A 344 7.26 9.12 -12.65
N PRO A 345 6.36 9.30 -13.63
CA PRO A 345 6.00 10.62 -14.14
C PRO A 345 5.58 11.58 -13.02
N GLY A 346 6.21 12.76 -12.95
CA GLY A 346 6.00 13.74 -11.90
C GLY A 346 6.75 13.52 -10.60
N ALA A 347 7.47 12.40 -10.47
CA ALA A 347 8.41 12.18 -9.38
C ALA A 347 9.84 12.57 -9.74
N ALA A 348 10.67 12.80 -8.74
CA ALA A 348 12.10 13.01 -8.89
C ALA A 348 12.84 12.47 -7.66
N VAL A 349 14.09 12.04 -7.87
CA VAL A 349 14.99 11.51 -6.85
C VAL A 349 16.31 12.31 -6.89
N ARG A 350 16.85 12.61 -5.74
CA ARG A 350 18.20 13.17 -5.54
C ARG A 350 18.94 12.30 -4.53
N ILE A 351 20.23 12.16 -4.73
CA ILE A 351 21.12 11.55 -3.74
C ILE A 351 21.94 12.69 -3.13
N VAL A 352 21.90 12.82 -1.81
CA VAL A 352 22.42 13.98 -1.09
C VAL A 352 23.54 13.54 -0.15
N ALA A 353 24.67 14.20 -0.26
CA ALA A 353 25.83 14.01 0.60
C ALA A 353 25.61 14.63 1.99
N PRO A 354 26.42 14.30 3.02
CA PRO A 354 26.30 14.85 4.37
C PRO A 354 26.42 16.38 4.45
N ASP A 355 27.11 17.01 3.49
CA ASP A 355 27.24 18.46 3.40
C ASP A 355 26.04 19.15 2.71
N GLY A 356 25.03 18.37 2.27
CA GLY A 356 23.82 18.85 1.60
C GLY A 356 23.95 19.03 0.08
N SER A 357 25.13 18.74 -0.50
CA SER A 357 25.34 18.77 -1.96
C SER A 357 24.78 17.52 -2.64
N ASP A 358 24.49 17.61 -3.95
CA ASP A 358 24.10 16.47 -4.76
C ASP A 358 25.30 15.54 -5.02
N CYS A 359 25.11 14.25 -4.79
CA CYS A 359 26.10 13.24 -5.14
C CYS A 359 26.14 13.03 -6.67
N PRO A 360 27.33 12.83 -7.27
CA PRO A 360 27.47 12.40 -8.65
C PRO A 360 26.93 10.97 -8.83
N ALA A 361 26.58 10.61 -10.07
CA ALA A 361 26.13 9.25 -10.41
C ALA A 361 27.13 8.19 -9.94
N GLY A 362 26.63 7.11 -9.34
CA GLY A 362 27.43 6.03 -8.79
C GLY A 362 27.95 6.29 -7.36
N THR A 363 27.64 7.44 -6.78
CA THR A 363 28.03 7.77 -5.39
C THR A 363 26.83 7.63 -4.47
N ALA A 364 27.02 6.92 -3.34
CA ALA A 364 25.99 6.71 -2.33
C ALA A 364 25.77 7.97 -1.46
N GLY A 365 24.53 8.18 -1.04
CA GLY A 365 24.13 9.25 -0.14
C GLY A 365 22.70 9.04 0.34
N GLU A 366 22.15 10.01 1.08
CA GLU A 366 20.76 9.99 1.55
C GLU A 366 19.82 10.26 0.36
N ILE A 367 18.77 9.47 0.24
CA ILE A 367 17.77 9.58 -0.82
C ILE A 367 16.75 10.66 -0.45
N TYR A 368 16.64 11.69 -1.28
CA TYR A 368 15.61 12.71 -1.23
C TYR A 368 14.65 12.52 -2.40
N VAL A 369 13.36 12.59 -2.14
CA VAL A 369 12.34 12.38 -3.16
C VAL A 369 11.30 13.49 -3.19
N ARG A 370 10.69 13.68 -4.33
CA ARG A 370 9.44 14.42 -4.49
C ARG A 370 8.55 13.68 -5.47
N GLY A 371 7.22 13.80 -5.32
CA GLY A 371 6.31 13.06 -6.18
C GLY A 371 4.89 13.58 -6.15
N PRO A 372 4.03 13.07 -7.05
CA PRO A 372 2.66 13.51 -7.22
C PRO A 372 1.78 13.24 -5.99
N GLY A 373 2.03 12.13 -5.28
CA GLY A 373 1.30 11.69 -4.10
C GLY A 373 1.81 12.23 -2.76
N ARG A 374 2.69 13.27 -2.78
CA ARG A 374 3.26 13.82 -1.55
C ARG A 374 2.20 14.21 -0.53
N MET A 375 2.41 13.78 0.72
CA MET A 375 1.60 14.18 1.87
C MET A 375 1.49 15.72 1.99
N LEU A 376 0.43 16.18 2.61
CA LEU A 376 0.29 17.56 3.03
C LEU A 376 1.23 17.84 4.22
N GLU A 377 1.08 17.03 5.28
CA GLU A 377 1.80 17.19 6.54
C GLU A 377 1.71 15.92 7.39
N TYR A 378 2.44 15.88 8.49
CA TYR A 378 2.15 15.04 9.64
C TYR A 378 1.17 15.77 10.57
N LEU A 379 0.06 15.13 10.92
CA LEU A 379 -0.97 15.71 11.80
C LEU A 379 -0.39 16.15 13.14
N ASP A 380 -0.67 17.42 13.51
CA ASP A 380 -0.25 18.03 14.78
C ASP A 380 1.27 17.96 15.07
N ALA A 381 2.10 17.81 14.00
CA ALA A 381 3.54 17.71 14.12
C ALA A 381 4.28 18.62 13.12
N PRO A 382 4.14 19.95 13.23
CA PRO A 382 4.71 20.90 12.26
C PRO A 382 6.24 20.84 12.21
N GLU A 383 6.92 20.67 13.34
CA GLU A 383 8.38 20.55 13.39
C GLU A 383 8.87 19.29 12.67
N THR A 384 8.19 18.14 12.91
CA THR A 384 8.48 16.88 12.22
C THR A 384 8.23 17.01 10.72
N THR A 385 7.15 17.68 10.33
CA THR A 385 6.82 17.95 8.92
C THR A 385 7.90 18.80 8.27
N HIS A 386 8.32 19.89 8.93
CA HIS A 386 9.37 20.77 8.41
C HIS A 386 10.72 20.06 8.29
N ALA A 387 11.08 19.24 9.26
CA ALA A 387 12.32 18.45 9.24
C ALA A 387 12.32 17.37 8.12
N ALA A 388 11.14 16.82 7.79
CA ALA A 388 10.99 15.81 6.75
C ALA A 388 10.87 16.43 5.35
N LEU A 389 10.25 17.61 5.21
CA LEU A 389 10.01 18.30 3.93
C LEU A 389 10.93 19.52 3.79
N VAL A 390 12.11 19.33 3.19
CA VAL A 390 13.14 20.34 3.03
C VAL A 390 13.18 20.83 1.58
N GLY A 391 12.92 22.13 1.35
CA GLY A 391 12.98 22.72 0.00
C GLY A 391 12.07 22.02 -1.03
N GLY A 392 10.94 21.47 -0.60
CA GLY A 392 10.01 20.73 -1.45
C GLY A 392 10.37 19.26 -1.69
N TRP A 393 11.44 18.77 -1.06
CA TRP A 393 11.89 17.39 -1.08
C TRP A 393 11.56 16.70 0.25
N TYR A 394 11.17 15.43 0.19
CA TYR A 394 11.02 14.59 1.36
C TYR A 394 12.32 13.82 1.62
N ARG A 395 12.82 13.89 2.84
CA ARG A 395 13.97 13.15 3.34
C ARG A 395 13.52 11.75 3.73
N THR A 396 13.93 10.74 2.97
CA THR A 396 13.47 9.36 3.20
C THR A 396 14.15 8.68 4.36
N LYS A 397 15.38 9.11 4.69
CA LYS A 397 16.35 8.40 5.54
C LYS A 397 16.80 7.05 4.95
N ASP A 398 16.41 6.73 3.73
CA ASP A 398 16.99 5.63 2.98
C ASP A 398 18.28 6.10 2.34
N MET A 399 19.25 5.19 2.23
CA MET A 399 20.53 5.38 1.59
C MET A 399 20.56 4.67 0.25
N GLY A 400 21.23 5.25 -0.73
CA GLY A 400 21.34 4.63 -2.05
C GLY A 400 22.10 5.48 -3.03
N MET A 401 22.11 5.07 -4.29
CA MET A 401 22.78 5.78 -5.39
C MET A 401 21.92 5.74 -6.66
N LEU A 402 22.10 6.75 -7.50
CA LEU A 402 21.62 6.74 -8.89
C LEU A 402 22.77 6.36 -9.81
N ASP A 403 22.52 5.45 -10.75
CA ASP A 403 23.49 5.22 -11.84
C ASP A 403 23.40 6.32 -12.92
N ALA A 404 24.31 6.25 -13.91
CA ALA A 404 24.35 7.21 -15.01
C ALA A 404 23.10 7.20 -15.92
N GLN A 405 22.27 6.17 -15.84
CA GLN A 405 21.00 6.00 -16.55
C GLN A 405 19.78 6.41 -15.69
N GLY A 406 20.01 6.83 -14.45
CA GLY A 406 18.96 7.28 -13.51
C GLY A 406 18.23 6.16 -12.79
N TYR A 407 18.78 4.94 -12.76
CA TYR A 407 18.26 3.85 -11.94
C TYR A 407 18.69 4.02 -10.49
N LEU A 408 17.74 3.86 -9.57
CA LEU A 408 17.97 3.94 -8.13
C LEU A 408 18.32 2.56 -7.57
N PHE A 409 19.39 2.50 -6.79
CA PHE A 409 19.82 1.32 -6.03
C PHE A 409 19.80 1.67 -4.54
N LEU A 410 19.13 0.85 -3.75
CA LEU A 410 19.02 1.02 -2.29
C LEU A 410 20.21 0.32 -1.60
N SER A 411 20.80 0.98 -0.60
CA SER A 411 21.87 0.41 0.25
C SER A 411 21.38 0.08 1.66
N GLY A 412 20.29 0.68 2.12
CA GLY A 412 19.71 0.48 3.46
C GLY A 412 19.11 1.75 4.02
N ARG A 413 18.98 1.83 5.35
CA ARG A 413 18.51 3.04 6.03
C ARG A 413 19.67 3.74 6.74
N ALA A 414 19.63 5.06 6.80
CA ALA A 414 20.62 5.84 7.52
C ALA A 414 20.61 5.54 9.03
N ASP A 415 19.42 5.28 9.59
CA ASP A 415 19.25 4.96 11.02
C ASP A 415 19.71 3.52 11.37
N ASP A 416 19.88 2.63 10.39
CA ASP A 416 20.31 1.23 10.56
C ASP A 416 21.82 1.05 10.22
N LEU A 417 22.52 2.14 9.89
CA LEU A 417 23.94 2.11 9.55
C LEU A 417 24.77 1.58 10.72
N ILE A 418 25.54 0.52 10.48
CA ILE A 418 26.46 -0.04 11.45
C ILE A 418 27.82 0.64 11.31
N ILE A 419 28.34 1.22 12.38
CA ILE A 419 29.67 1.84 12.37
C ILE A 419 30.64 0.92 13.10
N SER A 420 31.40 0.15 12.34
CA SER A 420 32.37 -0.82 12.88
C SER A 420 33.80 -0.41 12.52
N GLY A 421 34.60 -0.10 13.53
CA GLY A 421 35.99 0.30 13.34
C GLY A 421 36.20 1.57 12.50
N GLY A 422 35.17 2.43 12.43
CA GLY A 422 35.17 3.64 11.59
C GLY A 422 34.70 3.41 10.15
N GLU A 423 34.35 2.17 9.79
CA GLU A 423 33.78 1.82 8.50
C GLU A 423 32.24 1.82 8.59
N ASN A 424 31.61 2.36 7.55
CA ASN A 424 30.16 2.39 7.40
C ASN A 424 29.68 1.11 6.70
N ILE A 425 28.98 0.26 7.43
CA ILE A 425 28.44 -1.01 6.92
C ILE A 425 26.93 -0.92 6.82
N TYR A 426 26.40 -1.08 5.61
CA TYR A 426 24.96 -1.09 5.37
C TYR A 426 24.41 -2.51 5.53
N PRO A 427 23.50 -2.77 6.49
CA PRO A 427 22.91 -4.09 6.72
C PRO A 427 22.35 -4.75 5.46
N GLY A 428 21.73 -3.96 4.58
CA GLY A 428 21.17 -4.44 3.31
C GLY A 428 22.21 -5.03 2.34
N GLU A 429 23.42 -4.50 2.31
CA GLU A 429 24.49 -5.04 1.47
C GLU A 429 24.93 -6.42 1.98
N VAL A 430 25.12 -6.56 3.29
CA VAL A 430 25.48 -7.85 3.93
C VAL A 430 24.34 -8.86 3.75
N THR A 431 23.09 -8.45 3.98
CA THR A 431 21.89 -9.25 3.73
C THR A 431 21.86 -9.80 2.31
N ASN A 432 22.06 -8.93 1.31
CA ASN A 432 22.05 -9.33 -0.10
C ASN A 432 23.17 -10.35 -0.43
N VAL A 433 24.35 -10.17 0.13
CA VAL A 433 25.47 -11.12 -0.07
C VAL A 433 25.14 -12.48 0.55
N ILE A 434 24.65 -12.52 1.79
CA ILE A 434 24.26 -13.77 2.45
C ILE A 434 23.18 -14.51 1.64
N MET A 435 22.13 -13.81 1.21
CA MET A 435 21.03 -14.37 0.43
C MET A 435 21.44 -14.83 -0.98
N GLN A 436 22.51 -14.24 -1.55
CA GLN A 436 23.03 -14.64 -2.87
C GLN A 436 23.97 -15.85 -2.80
N LEU A 437 24.70 -16.00 -1.71
CA LEU A 437 25.74 -17.03 -1.57
C LEU A 437 25.25 -18.29 -0.87
N CYS A 438 24.08 -18.27 -0.25
CA CYS A 438 23.62 -19.37 0.58
C CYS A 438 22.13 -19.70 0.31
N ASP A 439 21.90 -20.70 -0.53
CA ASP A 439 20.55 -21.20 -0.90
C ASP A 439 19.80 -21.81 0.29
N ASP A 440 20.52 -22.19 1.35
CA ASP A 440 19.96 -22.75 2.59
C ASP A 440 19.37 -21.69 3.54
N VAL A 441 19.50 -20.40 3.22
CA VAL A 441 18.99 -19.29 4.03
C VAL A 441 17.60 -18.89 3.53
N ALA A 442 16.59 -18.99 4.40
CA ALA A 442 15.23 -18.53 4.12
C ALA A 442 15.06 -17.03 4.37
N GLU A 443 15.58 -16.54 5.51
CA GLU A 443 15.53 -15.14 5.92
C GLU A 443 16.82 -14.77 6.67
N VAL A 444 17.23 -13.50 6.57
CA VAL A 444 18.35 -12.95 7.31
C VAL A 444 18.08 -11.53 7.79
N ALA A 445 18.41 -11.24 9.01
CA ALA A 445 18.44 -9.89 9.57
C ALA A 445 19.87 -9.56 10.01
N VAL A 446 20.43 -8.49 9.45
CA VAL A 446 21.77 -7.98 9.78
C VAL A 446 21.60 -6.71 10.63
N TYR A 447 22.34 -6.61 11.72
CA TYR A 447 22.28 -5.48 12.64
C TYR A 447 23.60 -5.30 13.40
N GLY A 448 23.84 -4.08 13.90
CA GLY A 448 24.95 -3.75 14.78
C GLY A 448 24.63 -4.15 16.22
N VAL A 449 25.64 -4.68 16.92
CA VAL A 449 25.62 -4.86 18.37
C VAL A 449 26.78 -4.07 18.97
N PRO A 450 26.62 -3.42 20.14
CA PRO A 450 27.70 -2.68 20.78
C PRO A 450 28.93 -3.55 21.00
N ASP A 451 30.12 -3.02 20.68
CA ASP A 451 31.42 -3.67 20.82
C ASP A 451 32.45 -2.67 21.37
N GLU A 452 33.21 -3.08 22.41
CA GLU A 452 34.16 -2.18 23.06
C GLU A 452 35.38 -1.80 22.18
N THR A 453 35.69 -2.63 21.18
CA THR A 453 36.86 -2.44 20.30
C THR A 453 36.46 -1.73 19.02
N TRP A 454 35.35 -2.13 18.43
CA TRP A 454 34.92 -1.70 17.10
C TRP A 454 33.81 -0.64 17.12
N GLY A 455 33.27 -0.28 18.32
CA GLY A 455 32.08 0.54 18.48
C GLY A 455 30.81 -0.29 18.26
N GLU A 456 30.68 -0.87 17.09
CA GLU A 456 29.66 -1.88 16.78
C GLU A 456 30.28 -3.09 16.10
N HIS A 457 29.73 -4.27 16.37
CA HIS A 457 30.04 -5.53 15.70
C HIS A 457 28.86 -5.97 14.84
N VAL A 458 29.14 -6.35 13.59
CA VAL A 458 28.10 -6.81 12.65
C VAL A 458 27.62 -8.20 13.05
N LYS A 459 26.30 -8.37 13.23
CA LYS A 459 25.68 -9.64 13.54
C LYS A 459 24.57 -9.95 12.54
N ALA A 460 24.46 -11.21 12.13
CA ALA A 460 23.38 -11.71 11.32
C ALA A 460 22.57 -12.76 12.09
N SER A 461 21.25 -12.59 12.12
CA SER A 461 20.32 -13.63 12.55
C SER A 461 19.71 -14.26 11.30
N VAL A 462 19.80 -15.58 11.20
CA VAL A 462 19.46 -16.33 9.98
C VAL A 462 18.37 -17.35 10.28
N VAL A 463 17.34 -17.38 9.43
CA VAL A 463 16.35 -18.46 9.39
C VAL A 463 16.74 -19.40 8.24
N LEU A 464 16.89 -20.67 8.55
CA LEU A 464 17.28 -21.67 7.56
C LEU A 464 16.07 -22.25 6.84
N MET A 465 16.29 -22.70 5.61
CA MET A 465 15.30 -23.47 4.86
C MET A 465 14.97 -24.79 5.57
N PRO A 466 13.73 -25.28 5.50
CA PRO A 466 13.37 -26.58 6.05
C PRO A 466 14.28 -27.69 5.50
N GLY A 467 14.90 -28.45 6.40
CA GLY A 467 15.82 -29.54 6.01
C GLY A 467 17.27 -29.12 5.80
N SER A 468 17.61 -27.84 5.94
CA SER A 468 19.01 -27.38 5.92
C SER A 468 19.81 -28.00 7.05
N ARG A 469 21.10 -28.24 6.78
CA ARG A 469 22.09 -28.75 7.73
C ARG A 469 23.14 -27.71 8.09
N LEU A 470 22.96 -26.47 7.68
CA LEU A 470 23.85 -25.38 8.05
C LEU A 470 23.86 -25.19 9.57
N THR A 471 25.04 -24.88 10.08
CA THR A 471 25.28 -24.50 11.47
C THR A 471 25.90 -23.12 11.54
N ALA A 472 25.97 -22.53 12.71
CA ALA A 472 26.58 -21.22 12.91
C ALA A 472 28.13 -21.23 12.87
N GLU A 473 28.74 -22.38 12.62
CA GLU A 473 30.21 -22.58 12.53
C GLU A 473 30.64 -22.72 11.06
#